data_728daa31d8daadbd5c024747c4f2aa8a
#
_entry.id   728daa31d8daadbd5c024747c4f2aa8a
#
_cell.length_a   1.000
_cell.length_b   1.000
_cell.length_c   1.000
_cell.angle_alpha   90.00
_cell.angle_beta   90.00
_cell.angle_gamma   90.00
#
_symmetry.space_group_name_H-M   'P 1'
#
loop_
_entity.id
_entity.type
_entity.pdbx_description
1 polymer ?
#
loop_
_entity_poly.entity_id
_entity_poly.type
_entity_poly.pdbx_seq_one_letter_code
_entity_poly.pdbx_strand_id
1 'polypeptide(L)'
;MTMLQPARNAFLLLSVLTLGAFLGSCSTPYTVSVNNNAVFDPEGRLYTGEVRSADLQGCINFAMRQQKLISEDALEVLACANSEVGDLSNIARFGNLRFLDLGNNRISNLSPLTQLSKLSGLNLNNNQISDVSPLLRMPALRSLNLSGNLGISCRDIATLQTRLESN
;
A
#
# COMPACT_ATOMS: atom_id res chain seq x y z
N MET A 1 -11.78 -5.47 -87.52
CA MET A 1 -11.78 -4.30 -86.65
C MET A 1 -12.45 -4.72 -85.36
N THR A 2 -11.71 -5.20 -84.45
CA THR A 2 -12.20 -5.69 -83.16
C THR A 2 -11.45 -4.92 -82.04
N MET A 3 -12.14 -4.04 -81.37
CA MET A 3 -11.56 -3.29 -80.26
C MET A 3 -11.67 -4.14 -78.97
N LEU A 4 -10.52 -4.38 -78.38
CA LEU A 4 -10.41 -4.92 -77.04
C LEU A 4 -10.79 -3.85 -76.00
N GLN A 5 -11.73 -4.22 -75.12
CA GLN A 5 -11.94 -3.47 -73.87
C GLN A 5 -11.00 -4.01 -72.80
N PRO A 6 -10.28 -3.18 -72.04
CA PRO A 6 -9.53 -3.63 -70.90
C PRO A 6 -10.36 -3.72 -69.64
N ALA A 7 -10.03 -4.70 -68.86
CA ALA A 7 -10.65 -5.15 -67.62
C ALA A 7 -10.82 -4.03 -66.55
N ARG A 8 -12.07 -3.90 -66.06
CA ARG A 8 -12.48 -3.00 -64.93
C ARG A 8 -12.54 -3.67 -63.57
N ASN A 9 -11.90 -4.81 -63.39
CA ASN A 9 -12.05 -5.60 -62.15
C ASN A 9 -10.79 -5.66 -61.26
N ALA A 10 -9.75 -4.87 -61.50
CA ALA A 10 -8.51 -4.92 -60.70
C ALA A 10 -8.47 -3.91 -59.52
N PHE A 11 -9.49 -3.05 -59.38
CA PHE A 11 -9.44 -1.98 -58.34
C PHE A 11 -10.28 -2.25 -57.09
N LEU A 12 -11.01 -3.38 -57.02
CA LEU A 12 -11.90 -3.67 -55.90
C LEU A 12 -11.35 -4.68 -54.87
N LEU A 13 -10.12 -5.22 -55.08
CA LEU A 13 -9.50 -6.17 -54.18
C LEU A 13 -8.42 -5.56 -53.28
N LEU A 14 -8.05 -4.28 -53.45
CA LEU A 14 -7.03 -3.66 -52.62
C LEU A 14 -7.58 -2.83 -51.45
N SER A 15 -8.90 -2.62 -51.36
CA SER A 15 -9.49 -1.80 -50.30
C SER A 15 -9.99 -2.59 -49.06
N VAL A 16 -9.92 -3.92 -49.06
CA VAL A 16 -10.37 -4.75 -47.92
C VAL A 16 -9.24 -5.16 -47.00
N LEU A 17 -7.98 -5.01 -47.43
CA LEU A 17 -6.83 -5.43 -46.61
C LEU A 17 -6.26 -4.35 -45.65
N THR A 18 -6.76 -3.12 -45.70
CA THR A 18 -6.25 -2.04 -44.83
C THR A 18 -7.12 -1.72 -43.64
N LEU A 19 -8.29 -2.38 -43.47
CA LEU A 19 -9.20 -2.15 -42.34
C LEU A 19 -9.01 -3.14 -41.19
N GLY A 20 -8.09 -4.09 -41.33
CA GLY A 20 -7.82 -5.09 -40.28
C GLY A 20 -6.69 -4.75 -39.29
N ALA A 21 -6.01 -3.62 -39.44
CA ALA A 21 -4.79 -3.33 -38.67
C ALA A 21 -4.97 -2.31 -37.53
N PHE A 22 -6.21 -1.89 -37.23
CA PHE A 22 -6.46 -0.89 -36.15
C PHE A 22 -7.25 -1.39 -34.94
N LEU A 23 -7.45 -2.70 -34.77
CA LEU A 23 -8.07 -3.25 -33.57
C LEU A 23 -7.04 -3.86 -32.59
N GLY A 24 -5.78 -3.59 -32.79
CA GLY A 24 -4.69 -4.05 -31.91
C GLY A 24 -4.11 -2.93 -31.09
N SER A 25 -4.94 -2.19 -30.34
CA SER A 25 -4.35 -1.23 -29.43
C SER A 25 -5.35 -0.78 -28.39
N CYS A 26 -5.22 -1.33 -27.23
CA CYS A 26 -5.39 -0.72 -25.91
C CYS A 26 -5.35 -1.80 -24.84
N SER A 27 -4.34 -2.64 -24.87
CA SER A 27 -3.97 -3.45 -23.72
C SER A 27 -2.63 -2.98 -23.16
N THR A 28 -2.45 -1.67 -23.00
CA THR A 28 -1.39 -1.23 -22.08
C THR A 28 -1.87 -1.59 -20.68
N PRO A 29 -1.14 -2.44 -19.97
CA PRO A 29 -1.48 -2.75 -18.60
C PRO A 29 -1.50 -1.44 -17.80
N TYR A 30 -2.60 -1.16 -17.13
CA TYR A 30 -2.76 0.05 -16.34
C TYR A 30 -2.70 -0.29 -14.84
N THR A 31 -2.06 0.59 -14.10
CA THR A 31 -2.04 0.52 -12.63
C THR A 31 -3.16 1.42 -12.09
N VAL A 32 -4.02 0.86 -11.25
CA VAL A 32 -5.01 1.66 -10.51
C VAL A 32 -4.36 2.16 -9.23
N SER A 33 -4.54 3.45 -8.95
CA SER A 33 -4.04 4.05 -7.70
C SER A 33 -5.16 4.76 -6.93
N VAL A 34 -5.07 4.73 -5.61
CA VAL A 34 -5.88 5.49 -4.67
C VAL A 34 -4.93 6.36 -3.85
N ASN A 35 -5.22 7.64 -3.74
CA ASN A 35 -4.36 8.62 -3.05
C ASN A 35 -2.87 8.55 -3.49
N ASN A 36 -2.63 8.39 -4.80
CA ASN A 36 -1.31 8.15 -5.40
C ASN A 36 -0.62 6.84 -5.00
N ASN A 37 -1.28 5.96 -4.26
CA ASN A 37 -0.78 4.62 -3.95
C ASN A 37 -1.38 3.60 -4.92
N ALA A 38 -0.54 2.81 -5.57
CA ALA A 38 -1.00 1.80 -6.50
C ALA A 38 -1.66 0.64 -5.73
N VAL A 39 -2.94 0.35 -6.03
CA VAL A 39 -3.72 -0.74 -5.43
C VAL A 39 -3.98 -1.90 -6.37
N PHE A 40 -3.74 -1.72 -7.67
CA PHE A 40 -3.87 -2.76 -8.68
C PHE A 40 -2.78 -2.60 -9.74
N ASP A 41 -2.15 -3.69 -10.11
CA ASP A 41 -1.16 -3.76 -11.17
C ASP A 41 -1.33 -5.09 -11.92
N PRO A 42 -1.75 -5.06 -13.20
CA PRO A 42 -1.99 -6.27 -13.98
C PRO A 42 -0.72 -7.09 -14.26
N GLU A 43 0.46 -6.52 -14.08
CA GLU A 43 1.73 -7.23 -14.23
C GLU A 43 2.19 -7.96 -12.95
N GLY A 44 1.35 -7.98 -11.91
CA GLY A 44 1.64 -8.67 -10.65
C GLY A 44 2.79 -8.09 -9.83
N ARG A 45 3.17 -6.83 -10.10
CA ARG A 45 4.24 -6.13 -9.35
C ARG A 45 3.76 -5.61 -8.00
N LEU A 46 2.46 -5.70 -7.73
CA LEU A 46 1.88 -5.28 -6.46
C LEU A 46 1.84 -6.48 -5.52
N TYR A 47 2.08 -6.19 -4.26
CA TYR A 47 1.80 -7.15 -3.21
C TYR A 47 0.30 -7.47 -3.17
N THR A 48 -0.05 -8.74 -3.37
CA THR A 48 -1.45 -9.22 -3.44
C THR A 48 -1.91 -9.91 -2.15
N GLY A 49 -1.12 -9.86 -1.09
CA GLY A 49 -1.49 -10.39 0.21
C GLY A 49 -2.75 -9.67 0.77
N GLU A 50 -3.60 -10.42 1.46
CA GLU A 50 -4.87 -9.90 1.97
C GLU A 50 -4.67 -8.91 3.12
N VAL A 51 -4.54 -7.63 2.79
CA VAL A 51 -4.73 -6.54 3.73
C VAL A 51 -6.12 -5.96 3.45
N ARG A 52 -6.99 -5.88 4.45
CA ARG A 52 -8.38 -5.44 4.26
C ARG A 52 -8.51 -3.97 3.89
N SER A 53 -7.62 -3.14 4.36
CA SER A 53 -7.61 -1.71 4.06
C SER A 53 -6.95 -1.47 2.70
N ALA A 54 -7.67 -0.89 1.75
CA ALA A 54 -7.14 -0.50 0.44
C ALA A 54 -6.00 0.52 0.57
N ASP A 55 -6.12 1.45 1.54
CA ASP A 55 -5.13 2.50 1.79
C ASP A 55 -3.83 1.91 2.34
N LEU A 56 -3.93 0.98 3.31
CA LEU A 56 -2.77 0.26 3.83
C LEU A 56 -2.14 -0.62 2.75
N GLN A 57 -2.95 -1.31 1.94
CA GLN A 57 -2.47 -2.13 0.82
C GLN A 57 -1.70 -1.29 -0.21
N GLY A 58 -2.23 -0.13 -0.56
CA GLY A 58 -1.57 0.80 -1.49
C GLY A 58 -0.22 1.27 -0.96
N CYS A 59 -0.13 1.60 0.32
CA CYS A 59 1.11 1.98 0.98
C CYS A 59 2.13 0.83 0.98
N ILE A 60 1.73 -0.38 1.35
CA ILE A 60 2.59 -1.56 1.34
C ILE A 60 3.12 -1.82 -0.07
N ASN A 61 2.26 -1.80 -1.07
CA ASN A 61 2.65 -1.99 -2.46
C ASN A 61 3.67 -0.94 -2.92
N PHE A 62 3.48 0.31 -2.52
CA PHE A 62 4.43 1.38 -2.80
C PHE A 62 5.79 1.11 -2.12
N ALA A 63 5.79 0.78 -0.83
CA ALA A 63 7.01 0.48 -0.08
C ALA A 63 7.78 -0.71 -0.66
N MET A 64 7.10 -1.80 -0.98
CA MET A 64 7.70 -2.99 -1.59
C MET A 64 8.40 -2.66 -2.92
N ARG A 65 7.75 -1.86 -3.77
CA ARG A 65 8.34 -1.42 -5.04
C ARG A 65 9.53 -0.49 -4.86
N GLN A 66 9.42 0.51 -3.99
CA GLN A 66 10.49 1.47 -3.74
C GLN A 66 11.74 0.79 -3.19
N GLN A 67 11.56 -0.18 -2.31
CA GLN A 67 12.64 -0.95 -1.70
C GLN A 67 13.06 -2.17 -2.53
N LYS A 68 12.41 -2.42 -3.70
CA LYS A 68 12.64 -3.58 -4.59
C LYS A 68 12.54 -4.92 -3.87
N LEU A 69 11.60 -5.03 -2.94
CA LEU A 69 11.36 -6.23 -2.17
C LEU A 69 10.43 -7.19 -2.92
N ILE A 70 10.72 -8.48 -2.85
CA ILE A 70 9.95 -9.56 -3.47
C ILE A 70 9.23 -10.44 -2.45
N SER A 71 9.48 -10.22 -1.16
CA SER A 71 8.91 -11.01 -0.05
C SER A 71 8.48 -10.09 1.10
N GLU A 72 7.39 -10.43 1.78
CA GLU A 72 6.90 -9.77 2.99
C GLU A 72 7.96 -9.76 4.10
N ASP A 73 8.68 -10.86 4.23
CA ASP A 73 9.71 -11.02 5.28
C ASP A 73 10.89 -10.07 5.11
N ALA A 74 11.07 -9.49 3.94
CA ALA A 74 12.11 -8.50 3.70
C ALA A 74 11.71 -7.07 4.11
N LEU A 75 10.42 -6.84 4.44
CA LEU A 75 9.94 -5.51 4.81
C LEU A 75 10.24 -5.19 6.28
N GLU A 76 11.29 -4.41 6.52
CA GLU A 76 11.70 -3.96 7.86
C GLU A 76 11.25 -2.53 8.17
N VAL A 77 11.03 -1.71 7.15
CA VAL A 77 10.64 -0.30 7.27
C VAL A 77 9.42 -0.03 6.40
N LEU A 78 8.34 0.44 7.01
CA LEU A 78 7.11 0.83 6.32
C LEU A 78 6.72 2.26 6.71
N ALA A 79 6.61 3.13 5.71
CA ALA A 79 6.15 4.50 5.88
C ALA A 79 4.83 4.71 5.14
N CYS A 80 3.75 4.88 5.92
CA CYS A 80 2.38 5.10 5.48
C CYS A 80 1.79 6.38 6.06
N ALA A 81 2.60 7.42 6.24
CA ALA A 81 2.09 8.70 6.69
C ALA A 81 1.18 9.34 5.64
N ASN A 82 0.13 10.06 6.08
CA ASN A 82 -0.84 10.76 5.23
C ASN A 82 -1.54 9.84 4.20
N SER A 83 -1.85 8.61 4.58
CA SER A 83 -2.39 7.59 3.69
C SER A 83 -3.84 7.20 4.00
N GLU A 84 -4.53 7.98 4.83
CA GLU A 84 -5.93 7.76 5.26
C GLU A 84 -6.19 6.39 5.93
N VAL A 85 -5.15 5.69 6.34
CA VAL A 85 -5.25 4.36 6.96
C VAL A 85 -6.07 4.43 8.25
N GLY A 86 -7.12 3.64 8.34
CA GLY A 86 -7.96 3.50 9.55
C GLY A 86 -7.92 2.09 10.13
N ASP A 87 -7.70 1.09 9.29
CA ASP A 87 -7.69 -0.33 9.67
C ASP A 87 -6.30 -0.95 9.47
N LEU A 88 -5.76 -1.51 10.55
CA LEU A 88 -4.47 -2.20 10.58
C LEU A 88 -4.62 -3.73 10.53
N SER A 89 -5.79 -4.24 10.19
CA SER A 89 -6.01 -5.69 10.07
C SER A 89 -4.97 -6.33 9.15
N ASN A 90 -4.42 -7.46 9.59
CA ASN A 90 -3.40 -8.24 8.88
C ASN A 90 -1.99 -7.59 8.77
N ILE A 91 -1.74 -6.43 9.42
CA ILE A 91 -0.38 -5.84 9.49
C ILE A 91 0.62 -6.81 10.17
N ALA A 92 0.12 -7.69 11.03
CA ALA A 92 0.91 -8.70 11.73
C ALA A 92 1.67 -9.67 10.81
N ARG A 93 1.27 -9.81 9.54
CA ARG A 93 1.99 -10.60 8.53
C ARG A 93 3.42 -10.11 8.28
N PHE A 94 3.64 -8.82 8.50
CA PHE A 94 4.96 -8.20 8.33
C PHE A 94 5.77 -8.28 9.63
N GLY A 95 5.98 -9.51 10.13
CA GLY A 95 6.61 -9.79 11.42
C GLY A 95 8.03 -9.30 11.58
N ASN A 96 8.72 -8.93 10.48
CA ASN A 96 10.06 -8.38 10.48
C ASN A 96 10.11 -6.85 10.53
N LEU A 97 8.95 -6.17 10.58
CA LEU A 97 8.91 -4.71 10.73
C LEU A 97 9.63 -4.26 12.00
N ARG A 98 10.55 -3.32 11.84
CA ARG A 98 11.33 -2.66 12.89
C ARG A 98 10.93 -1.20 13.07
N PHE A 99 10.56 -0.55 11.96
CA PHE A 99 10.10 0.84 11.94
C PHE A 99 8.81 0.96 11.15
N LEU A 100 7.82 1.62 11.76
CA LEU A 100 6.50 1.83 11.18
C LEU A 100 6.08 3.29 11.39
N ASP A 101 5.91 4.02 10.29
CA ASP A 101 5.35 5.36 10.30
C ASP A 101 3.90 5.33 9.80
N LEU A 102 3.00 5.69 10.68
CA LEU A 102 1.55 5.80 10.45
C LEU A 102 1.03 7.18 10.84
N GLY A 103 1.88 8.20 10.83
CA GLY A 103 1.49 9.58 11.16
C GLY A 103 0.42 10.14 10.23
N ASN A 104 -0.44 11.03 10.75
CA ASN A 104 -1.50 11.70 10.00
C ASN A 104 -2.46 10.71 9.30
N ASN A 105 -3.03 9.80 10.07
CA ASN A 105 -3.99 8.80 9.60
C ASN A 105 -5.29 8.83 10.45
N ARG A 106 -6.14 7.80 10.35
CA ARG A 106 -7.42 7.69 11.06
C ARG A 106 -7.44 6.49 12.02
N ILE A 107 -6.28 6.10 12.54
CA ILE A 107 -6.13 4.89 13.35
C ILE A 107 -6.68 5.14 14.75
N SER A 108 -7.50 4.21 15.23
CA SER A 108 -8.02 4.18 16.59
C SER A 108 -7.70 2.87 17.33
N ASN A 109 -7.59 1.75 16.60
CA ASN A 109 -7.34 0.43 17.18
C ASN A 109 -5.89 -0.02 16.94
N LEU A 110 -5.12 -0.16 18.02
CA LEU A 110 -3.73 -0.58 18.00
C LEU A 110 -3.52 -2.08 18.25
N SER A 111 -4.59 -2.84 18.51
CA SER A 111 -4.49 -4.28 18.83
C SER A 111 -3.73 -5.10 17.77
N PRO A 112 -3.86 -4.84 16.45
CA PRO A 112 -3.10 -5.59 15.43
C PRO A 112 -1.59 -5.44 15.55
N LEU A 113 -1.09 -4.33 16.12
CA LEU A 113 0.35 -4.07 16.26
C LEU A 113 1.03 -4.95 17.32
N THR A 114 0.27 -5.52 18.25
CA THR A 114 0.84 -6.32 19.36
C THR A 114 1.60 -7.56 18.90
N GLN A 115 1.35 -8.02 17.69
CA GLN A 115 2.00 -9.19 17.11
C GLN A 115 3.35 -8.85 16.43
N LEU A 116 3.66 -7.58 16.25
CA LEU A 116 4.90 -7.11 15.64
C LEU A 116 6.04 -7.13 16.69
N SER A 117 6.53 -8.31 17.01
CA SER A 117 7.49 -8.53 18.10
C SER A 117 8.85 -7.85 17.91
N LYS A 118 9.20 -7.47 16.67
CA LYS A 118 10.47 -6.80 16.33
C LYS A 118 10.31 -5.27 16.18
N LEU A 119 9.09 -4.73 16.28
CA LEU A 119 8.84 -3.31 16.07
C LEU A 119 9.46 -2.48 17.20
N SER A 120 10.48 -1.70 16.85
CA SER A 120 11.25 -0.87 17.78
C SER A 120 10.93 0.62 17.67
N GLY A 121 10.55 1.10 16.50
CA GLY A 121 10.17 2.48 16.25
C GLY A 121 8.76 2.59 15.66
N LEU A 122 7.91 3.42 16.26
CA LEU A 122 6.52 3.60 15.86
C LEU A 122 6.12 5.07 15.91
N ASN A 123 5.71 5.61 14.76
CA ASN A 123 5.11 6.93 14.67
C ASN A 123 3.61 6.81 14.44
N LEU A 124 2.83 7.38 15.35
CA LEU A 124 1.37 7.41 15.34
C LEU A 124 0.83 8.82 15.54
N ASN A 125 1.64 9.86 15.29
CA ASN A 125 1.20 11.24 15.50
C ASN A 125 -0.05 11.56 14.68
N ASN A 126 -0.91 12.42 15.21
CA ASN A 126 -2.14 12.89 14.55
C ASN A 126 -3.02 11.73 14.05
N ASN A 127 -3.45 10.89 14.96
CA ASN A 127 -4.42 9.81 14.76
C ASN A 127 -5.63 9.98 15.71
N GLN A 128 -6.46 8.97 15.85
CA GLN A 128 -7.67 8.97 16.68
C GLN A 128 -7.56 7.99 17.86
N ILE A 129 -6.35 7.85 18.41
CA ILE A 129 -6.04 6.88 19.46
C ILE A 129 -6.53 7.40 20.81
N SER A 130 -7.18 6.52 21.57
CA SER A 130 -7.56 6.75 22.98
C SER A 130 -7.07 5.63 23.91
N ASP A 131 -6.93 4.39 23.41
CA ASP A 131 -6.40 3.26 24.16
C ASP A 131 -4.98 2.91 23.70
N VAL A 132 -4.02 3.06 24.60
CA VAL A 132 -2.60 2.74 24.37
C VAL A 132 -2.17 1.44 25.04
N SER A 133 -3.07 0.72 25.70
CA SER A 133 -2.79 -0.56 26.37
C SER A 133 -2.10 -1.60 25.48
N PRO A 134 -2.40 -1.67 24.16
CA PRO A 134 -1.67 -2.57 23.27
C PRO A 134 -0.17 -2.29 23.21
N LEU A 135 0.25 -1.02 23.30
CA LEU A 135 1.68 -0.63 23.20
C LEU A 135 2.49 -1.08 24.42
N LEU A 136 1.86 -1.20 25.57
CA LEU A 136 2.52 -1.71 26.80
C LEU A 136 2.99 -3.17 26.67
N ARG A 137 2.38 -3.92 25.74
CA ARG A 137 2.68 -5.34 25.50
C ARG A 137 3.68 -5.57 24.37
N MET A 138 4.29 -4.53 23.81
CA MET A 138 5.21 -4.63 22.69
C MET A 138 6.67 -4.61 23.20
N PRO A 139 7.35 -5.77 23.35
CA PRO A 139 8.60 -5.86 24.08
C PRO A 139 9.78 -5.14 23.39
N ALA A 140 9.77 -5.04 22.08
CA ALA A 140 10.85 -4.41 21.33
C ALA A 140 10.71 -2.89 21.19
N LEU A 141 9.53 -2.32 21.54
CA LEU A 141 9.25 -0.90 21.31
C LEU A 141 10.16 -0.01 22.17
N ARG A 142 10.90 0.89 21.51
CA ARG A 142 11.88 1.84 22.11
C ARG A 142 11.54 3.29 21.79
N SER A 143 11.06 3.56 20.58
CA SER A 143 10.75 4.89 20.10
C SER A 143 9.29 4.98 19.71
N LEU A 144 8.58 5.97 20.26
CA LEU A 144 7.15 6.13 20.06
C LEU A 144 6.79 7.61 19.96
N ASN A 145 6.02 7.97 18.93
CA ASN A 145 5.42 9.29 18.81
C ASN A 145 3.88 9.16 18.79
N LEU A 146 3.21 9.74 19.77
CA LEU A 146 1.75 9.76 19.92
C LEU A 146 1.17 11.18 19.89
N SER A 147 1.97 12.19 19.55
CA SER A 147 1.51 13.59 19.53
C SER A 147 0.26 13.77 18.66
N GLY A 148 -0.64 14.65 19.05
CA GLY A 148 -1.86 14.91 18.29
C GLY A 148 -3.00 13.92 18.47
N ASN A 149 -2.85 12.88 19.33
CA ASN A 149 -3.93 11.97 19.69
C ASN A 149 -4.63 12.46 20.96
N LEU A 150 -5.64 13.32 20.78
CA LEU A 150 -6.29 14.05 21.87
C LEU A 150 -7.10 13.17 22.85
N GLY A 151 -7.38 11.92 22.46
CA GLY A 151 -8.13 10.97 23.28
C GLY A 151 -7.29 10.24 24.35
N ILE A 152 -5.97 10.38 24.36
CA ILE A 152 -5.09 9.68 25.29
C ILE A 152 -5.03 10.43 26.62
N SER A 153 -5.22 9.72 27.74
CA SER A 153 -5.12 10.31 29.08
C SER A 153 -3.66 10.62 29.47
N CYS A 154 -3.45 11.67 30.28
CA CYS A 154 -2.11 11.97 30.82
C CYS A 154 -1.54 10.82 31.65
N ARG A 155 -2.40 10.05 32.31
CA ARG A 155 -2.01 8.88 33.10
C ARG A 155 -1.40 7.77 32.21
N ASP A 156 -2.02 7.53 31.04
CA ASP A 156 -1.55 6.51 30.11
C ASP A 156 -0.24 6.91 29.47
N ILE A 157 -0.06 8.20 29.17
CA ILE A 157 1.23 8.75 28.68
C ILE A 157 2.33 8.51 29.72
N ALA A 158 2.09 8.84 31.00
CA ALA A 158 3.07 8.62 32.05
C ALA A 158 3.45 7.14 32.22
N THR A 159 2.46 6.25 32.12
CA THR A 159 2.68 4.80 32.18
C THR A 159 3.57 4.32 31.02
N LEU A 160 3.30 4.80 29.79
CA LEU A 160 4.10 4.48 28.61
C LEU A 160 5.54 5.01 28.72
N GLN A 161 5.73 6.24 29.22
CA GLN A 161 7.06 6.79 29.42
C GLN A 161 7.89 5.93 30.36
N THR A 162 7.36 5.62 31.54
CA THR A 162 8.03 4.74 32.50
C THR A 162 8.41 3.39 31.88
N ARG A 163 7.52 2.82 31.07
CA ARG A 163 7.73 1.57 30.37
C ARG A 163 8.84 1.65 29.34
N LEU A 164 8.91 2.74 28.55
CA LEU A 164 9.91 2.92 27.49
C LEU A 164 11.30 3.22 28.08
N GLU A 165 11.37 3.93 29.21
CA GLU A 165 12.62 4.22 29.94
C GLU A 165 13.23 2.98 30.61
N SER A 166 12.40 1.96 30.91
CA SER A 166 12.84 0.70 31.54
C SER A 166 13.38 -0.33 30.57
N ASN A 167 13.36 -0.08 29.27
CA ASN A 167 13.83 -0.96 28.20
C ASN A 167 15.14 -0.50 27.58
#